data_c03873d945148b02a9edc4691199ec0c
#
_entry.id   c03873d945148b02a9edc4691199ec0c
#
_cell.length_a   1.000
_cell.length_b   1.000
_cell.length_c   1.000
_cell.angle_alpha   90.00
_cell.angle_beta   90.00
_cell.angle_gamma   90.00
#
_symmetry.space_group_name_H-M   'P 1'
#
loop_
_entity.id
_entity.type
_entity.pdbx_description
1 polymer ?
#
loop_
_entity_poly.entity_id
_entity_poly.type
_entity_poly.pdbx_seq_one_letter_code
_entity_poly.pdbx_strand_id
1 'polypeptide(L)'
;MSDDESQEQTIAEDLVVTKYKMGGDIANRVLKMLVDAARVDVSVVSLCEKGDEMIMEETGKIFKKEKEMKKGIAFPTCISVNNCVCHYSPLKSDPDYVLKEDDLVKIDLGVHVDGFIANVAHSFILGVSKDSPVSGRKADVIKAAHYCAEAALRLVKPGNQSFLVTXIQVEARNKIAQSXLCTIEGMLSHQLKQHVIDGEKTIIQNPTDQQKKDHEKTAFEVHEVYAVDVLISTGEGKAKDAGQRTTVYKRDPTQQYGLKMKTSRAFFSEVERRFDAMPFTLRAFEDEKKARMGVMECAKHELLQPFNVLYEKEGEFVAQFKFTVLLMPNGPMRITSGIFENELYKSELDIKDPDLKALIQSSVSRRNQKRRKKKKVASQCGLPATTGSTNEENETGD
;
A
#
# COMPACT_ATOMS: atom_id res chain seq x y z
N MET A 1 -6.76 32.28 27.25
CA MET A 1 -7.09 31.14 26.33
C MET A 1 -6.07 31.16 25.24
N SER A 2 -5.04 30.34 25.39
CA SER A 2 -4.04 30.19 24.36
C SER A 2 -4.53 29.16 23.38
N ASP A 3 -4.86 29.59 22.19
CA ASP A 3 -5.12 28.67 21.07
C ASP A 3 -3.77 28.10 20.70
N ASP A 4 -3.41 27.05 21.40
CA ASP A 4 -2.25 26.26 21.03
C ASP A 4 -2.70 25.35 19.88
N GLU A 5 -2.86 25.96 18.72
CA GLU A 5 -3.03 25.20 17.49
C GLU A 5 -1.70 24.50 17.28
N SER A 6 -1.64 23.23 17.70
CA SER A 6 -0.47 22.41 17.43
C SER A 6 -0.25 22.40 15.92
N GLN A 7 0.81 23.06 15.50
CA GLN A 7 1.16 23.18 14.08
C GLN A 7 1.39 21.79 13.50
N GLU A 8 0.67 21.45 12.43
CA GLU A 8 0.78 20.16 11.76
C GLU A 8 2.21 19.95 11.26
N GLN A 9 2.82 18.80 11.62
CA GLN A 9 4.15 18.43 11.17
C GLN A 9 4.07 17.79 9.80
N THR A 10 4.78 18.37 8.84
CA THR A 10 4.78 17.91 7.46
C THR A 10 6.19 17.62 6.96
N ILE A 11 6.30 17.11 5.74
CA ILE A 11 7.59 16.83 5.11
C ILE A 11 8.33 18.10 4.66
N ALA A 12 7.80 19.28 4.96
CA ALA A 12 8.58 20.51 4.89
C ALA A 12 9.74 20.47 5.92
N GLU A 13 9.60 19.69 6.97
CA GLU A 13 10.63 19.48 7.98
C GLU A 13 11.48 18.25 7.68
N ASP A 14 12.81 18.42 7.69
CA ASP A 14 13.74 17.34 7.36
C ASP A 14 13.58 16.11 8.27
N LEU A 15 13.32 16.33 9.56
CA LEU A 15 13.15 15.21 10.49
C LEU A 15 11.93 14.36 10.16
N VAL A 16 10.85 15.00 9.69
CA VAL A 16 9.64 14.27 9.27
C VAL A 16 9.96 13.41 8.04
N VAL A 17 10.69 13.97 7.06
CA VAL A 17 11.14 13.20 5.89
C VAL A 17 11.97 11.98 6.34
N THR A 18 12.88 12.20 7.29
CA THR A 18 13.72 11.12 7.82
C THR A 18 12.87 10.00 8.44
N LYS A 19 11.86 10.37 9.22
CA LYS A 19 10.98 9.38 9.86
C LYS A 19 10.21 8.57 8.82
N TYR A 20 9.67 9.22 7.78
CA TYR A 20 9.01 8.52 6.67
C TYR A 20 9.98 7.56 5.97
N LYS A 21 11.19 8.03 5.67
CA LYS A 21 12.18 7.20 4.96
C LYS A 21 12.61 5.99 5.79
N MET A 22 12.80 6.18 7.09
CA MET A 22 13.19 5.08 7.97
C MET A 22 12.06 4.04 8.04
N GLY A 23 10.82 4.50 8.15
CA GLY A 23 9.66 3.60 8.11
C GLY A 23 9.58 2.86 6.78
N GLY A 24 9.81 3.58 5.69
CA GLY A 24 9.82 2.99 4.34
C GLY A 24 10.90 1.94 4.17
N ASP A 25 12.10 2.21 4.66
CA ASP A 25 13.21 1.24 4.59
C ASP A 25 12.85 -0.04 5.34
N ILE A 26 12.26 0.09 6.53
CA ILE A 26 11.82 -1.07 7.31
C ILE A 26 10.73 -1.83 6.56
N ALA A 27 9.73 -1.11 6.03
CA ALA A 27 8.64 -1.74 5.28
C ALA A 27 9.18 -2.54 4.09
N ASN A 28 10.14 -1.96 3.35
CA ASN A 28 10.76 -2.63 2.20
C ASN A 28 11.52 -3.88 2.60
N ARG A 29 12.27 -3.83 3.72
CA ARG A 29 13.02 -5.01 4.22
C ARG A 29 12.07 -6.11 4.68
N VAL A 30 10.99 -5.75 5.38
CA VAL A 30 10.00 -6.74 5.83
C VAL A 30 9.31 -7.39 4.64
N LEU A 31 8.93 -6.58 3.64
CA LEU A 31 8.31 -7.09 2.42
C LEU A 31 9.25 -8.07 1.72
N LYS A 32 10.52 -7.71 1.55
CA LYS A 32 11.50 -8.60 0.90
C LYS A 32 11.63 -9.92 1.65
N MET A 33 11.73 -9.86 2.97
CA MET A 33 11.82 -11.08 3.79
C MET A 33 10.58 -11.97 3.58
N LEU A 34 9.39 -11.37 3.54
CA LEU A 34 8.15 -12.13 3.37
C LEU A 34 8.05 -12.75 1.98
N VAL A 35 8.44 -12.01 0.94
CA VAL A 35 8.46 -12.55 -0.43
C VAL A 35 9.41 -13.76 -0.50
N ASP A 36 10.59 -13.65 0.08
CA ASP A 36 11.57 -14.75 0.10
C ASP A 36 11.08 -15.94 0.92
N ALA A 37 10.34 -15.69 2.00
CA ALA A 37 9.83 -16.75 2.88
C ALA A 37 8.54 -17.40 2.34
N ALA A 38 7.86 -16.77 1.41
CA ALA A 38 6.60 -17.27 0.86
C ALA A 38 6.90 -18.36 -0.16
N ARG A 39 6.71 -19.60 0.26
CA ARG A 39 6.98 -20.80 -0.55
C ARG A 39 5.80 -21.75 -0.46
N VAL A 40 5.75 -22.71 -1.35
CA VAL A 40 4.71 -23.75 -1.34
C VAL A 40 4.73 -24.44 0.03
N ASP A 41 3.55 -24.72 0.56
CA ASP A 41 3.29 -25.36 1.85
C ASP A 41 3.57 -24.50 3.07
N VAL A 42 3.87 -23.22 2.90
CA VAL A 42 4.05 -22.31 4.03
C VAL A 42 2.69 -21.76 4.46
N SER A 43 2.50 -21.65 5.77
CA SER A 43 1.28 -21.14 6.42
C SER A 43 1.19 -19.62 6.29
N VAL A 44 0.02 -19.11 5.88
CA VAL A 44 -0.22 -17.68 5.81
C VAL A 44 -0.17 -17.05 7.21
N VAL A 45 -0.74 -17.72 8.23
CA VAL A 45 -0.66 -17.21 9.61
C VAL A 45 0.79 -17.03 10.03
N SER A 46 1.65 -18.00 9.74
CA SER A 46 3.06 -17.91 10.13
C SER A 46 3.77 -16.74 9.46
N LEU A 47 3.45 -16.47 8.20
CA LEU A 47 4.03 -15.34 7.48
C LEU A 47 3.52 -14.00 8.04
N CYS A 48 2.24 -13.92 8.37
CA CYS A 48 1.68 -12.71 8.99
C CYS A 48 2.36 -12.43 10.33
N GLU A 49 2.57 -13.47 11.14
CA GLU A 49 3.27 -13.33 12.42
C GLU A 49 4.72 -12.87 12.23
N LYS A 50 5.42 -13.48 11.26
CA LYS A 50 6.80 -13.08 10.97
C LYS A 50 6.90 -11.63 10.53
N GLY A 51 6.00 -11.19 9.66
CA GLY A 51 5.99 -9.80 9.20
C GLY A 51 5.78 -8.83 10.35
N ASP A 52 4.77 -9.07 11.17
CA ASP A 52 4.46 -8.20 12.29
C ASP A 52 5.60 -8.19 13.32
N GLU A 53 6.18 -9.36 13.60
CA GLU A 53 7.29 -9.47 14.53
C GLU A 53 8.51 -8.70 14.04
N MET A 54 8.84 -8.82 12.76
CA MET A 54 9.98 -8.09 12.18
C MET A 54 9.76 -6.58 12.19
N ILE A 55 8.53 -6.13 11.92
CA ILE A 55 8.22 -4.68 12.02
C ILE A 55 8.51 -4.17 13.42
N MET A 56 8.05 -4.87 14.45
CA MET A 56 8.25 -4.45 15.84
C MET A 56 9.72 -4.50 16.23
N GLU A 57 10.43 -5.53 15.79
CA GLU A 57 11.86 -5.66 16.05
C GLU A 57 12.67 -4.56 15.41
N GLU A 58 12.43 -4.29 14.12
CA GLU A 58 13.20 -3.29 13.36
C GLU A 58 12.89 -1.87 13.82
N THR A 59 11.63 -1.56 14.11
CA THR A 59 11.28 -0.23 14.64
C THR A 59 11.84 -0.02 16.04
N GLY A 60 11.98 -1.09 16.82
CA GLY A 60 12.59 -1.02 18.14
C GLY A 60 14.06 -0.66 18.11
N LYS A 61 14.74 -0.81 16.98
CA LYS A 61 16.17 -0.52 16.83
C LYS A 61 16.46 0.95 16.54
N ILE A 62 15.44 1.73 16.17
CA ILE A 62 15.65 3.14 15.78
C ILE A 62 15.09 4.08 16.86
N PHE A 63 15.65 5.27 16.94
CA PHE A 63 15.25 6.29 17.92
C PHE A 63 15.17 5.72 19.34
N LYS A 64 16.13 4.90 19.72
CA LYS A 64 16.15 4.20 21.02
C LYS A 64 16.13 5.15 22.23
N LYS A 65 16.69 6.33 22.07
CA LYS A 65 16.75 7.33 23.14
C LYS A 65 15.42 8.06 23.32
N GLU A 66 14.55 8.02 22.34
CA GLU A 66 13.25 8.70 22.36
C GLU A 66 12.19 7.75 22.92
N LYS A 67 12.13 7.62 24.23
CA LYS A 67 11.28 6.62 24.89
C LYS A 67 9.78 6.89 24.74
N GLU A 68 9.41 8.15 24.54
CA GLU A 68 8.00 8.51 24.35
C GLU A 68 7.54 8.38 22.91
N MET A 69 8.46 8.26 21.95
CA MET A 69 8.12 8.13 20.54
C MET A 69 7.53 6.76 20.26
N LYS A 70 6.33 6.73 19.71
CA LYS A 70 5.71 5.48 19.31
C LYS A 70 6.17 5.09 17.90
N LYS A 71 6.45 3.81 17.72
CA LYS A 71 6.90 3.24 16.44
C LYS A 71 6.37 1.82 16.36
N GLY A 72 6.15 1.33 15.15
CA GLY A 72 5.71 -0.05 15.02
C GLY A 72 4.82 -0.25 13.81
N ILE A 73 3.82 -1.09 13.99
CA ILE A 73 2.90 -1.50 12.93
C ILE A 73 1.90 -0.38 12.67
N ALA A 74 1.84 0.09 11.42
CA ALA A 74 0.78 0.98 10.95
C ALA A 74 -0.33 0.21 10.24
N PHE A 75 -0.02 -0.97 9.70
CA PHE A 75 -1.01 -1.90 9.17
C PHE A 75 -0.47 -3.32 9.33
N PRO A 76 -1.23 -4.21 9.97
CA PRO A 76 -0.76 -5.59 10.17
C PRO A 76 -0.49 -6.28 8.84
N THR A 77 0.46 -7.21 8.83
CA THR A 77 0.76 -7.98 7.64
C THR A 77 -0.49 -8.77 7.21
N CYS A 78 -0.91 -8.53 5.96
CA CYS A 78 -2.01 -9.25 5.32
C CYS A 78 -1.46 -9.97 4.11
N ILE A 79 -1.90 -11.22 3.91
CA ILE A 79 -1.48 -12.02 2.77
C ILE A 79 -2.73 -12.55 2.09
N SER A 80 -3.16 -11.89 1.03
CA SER A 80 -4.40 -12.19 0.31
C SER A 80 -4.05 -12.92 -0.97
N VAL A 81 -4.70 -14.07 -1.22
CA VAL A 81 -4.28 -15.00 -2.26
C VAL A 81 -5.37 -15.12 -3.33
N ASN A 82 -4.97 -15.07 -4.59
CA ASN A 82 -5.82 -15.30 -5.76
C ASN A 82 -6.99 -14.32 -5.83
N ASN A 83 -8.25 -14.80 -5.66
CA ASN A 83 -9.42 -13.95 -5.73
C ASN A 83 -9.68 -13.16 -4.44
N CYS A 84 -8.96 -13.45 -3.36
CA CYS A 84 -9.03 -12.62 -2.17
C CYS A 84 -8.43 -11.25 -2.49
N VAL A 85 -9.23 -10.20 -2.33
CA VAL A 85 -8.82 -8.84 -2.72
C VAL A 85 -7.88 -8.24 -1.70
N CYS A 86 -8.23 -8.32 -0.39
CA CYS A 86 -7.50 -7.57 0.62
C CYS A 86 -7.82 -8.05 2.03
N HIS A 87 -6.91 -7.68 2.94
CA HIS A 87 -7.08 -7.72 4.39
C HIS A 87 -7.15 -9.12 5.00
N TYR A 88 -6.65 -10.14 4.31
CA TYR A 88 -6.62 -11.49 4.87
C TYR A 88 -5.43 -11.63 5.82
N SER A 89 -5.74 -11.67 7.11
CA SER A 89 -4.74 -11.73 8.18
C SER A 89 -5.33 -12.58 9.31
N PRO A 90 -5.42 -13.91 9.14
CA PRO A 90 -6.20 -14.75 10.03
C PRO A 90 -5.61 -14.87 11.44
N LEU A 91 -6.47 -15.20 12.38
CA LEU A 91 -6.06 -15.52 13.76
C LEU A 91 -5.45 -16.91 13.78
N LYS A 92 -4.67 -17.19 14.83
CA LYS A 92 -4.11 -18.53 15.06
C LYS A 92 -5.21 -19.59 15.17
N SER A 93 -6.36 -19.20 15.72
CA SER A 93 -7.52 -20.09 15.91
C SER A 93 -8.41 -20.23 14.69
N ASP A 94 -8.22 -19.39 13.66
CA ASP A 94 -8.98 -19.50 12.42
C ASP A 94 -8.41 -20.58 11.52
N PRO A 95 -9.21 -21.13 10.58
CA PRO A 95 -8.63 -22.00 9.56
C PRO A 95 -7.55 -21.26 8.79
N ASP A 96 -6.37 -21.90 8.67
CA ASP A 96 -5.23 -21.30 7.99
C ASP A 96 -5.30 -21.60 6.49
N TYR A 97 -4.66 -20.75 5.70
CA TYR A 97 -4.41 -21.01 4.30
C TYR A 97 -2.94 -21.38 4.13
N VAL A 98 -2.70 -22.48 3.45
CA VAL A 98 -1.34 -22.93 3.15
C VAL A 98 -1.08 -22.64 1.67
N LEU A 99 0.03 -21.93 1.40
CA LEU A 99 0.36 -21.49 0.04
C LEU A 99 0.58 -22.67 -0.89
N LYS A 100 0.13 -22.53 -2.13
CA LYS A 100 0.18 -23.56 -3.15
C LYS A 100 0.95 -23.07 -4.38
N GLU A 101 1.43 -24.02 -5.16
CA GLU A 101 2.07 -23.74 -6.45
C GLU A 101 1.13 -22.89 -7.31
N ASP A 102 1.69 -21.88 -7.98
CA ASP A 102 0.98 -20.96 -8.87
C ASP A 102 0.02 -20.00 -8.19
N ASP A 103 0.00 -19.94 -6.85
CA ASP A 103 -0.80 -18.92 -6.17
C ASP A 103 -0.32 -17.52 -6.54
N LEU A 104 -1.26 -16.63 -6.80
CA LEU A 104 -1.00 -15.19 -6.91
C LEU A 104 -1.13 -14.61 -5.51
N VAL A 105 -0.01 -14.17 -4.94
CA VAL A 105 0.09 -13.76 -3.55
C VAL A 105 0.23 -12.25 -3.46
N LYS A 106 -0.58 -11.60 -2.62
CA LYS A 106 -0.49 -10.17 -2.32
C LYS A 106 -0.06 -10.01 -0.86
N ILE A 107 1.05 -9.32 -0.65
CA ILE A 107 1.54 -9.00 0.69
C ILE A 107 1.34 -7.50 0.91
N ASP A 108 0.68 -7.14 2.00
CA ASP A 108 0.34 -5.76 2.35
C ASP A 108 0.71 -5.52 3.80
N LEU A 109 1.41 -4.43 4.07
CA LEU A 109 1.81 -4.07 5.43
C LEU A 109 2.08 -2.59 5.54
N GLY A 110 2.16 -2.10 6.77
CA GLY A 110 2.49 -0.70 7.04
C GLY A 110 3.33 -0.56 8.29
N VAL A 111 4.25 0.39 8.25
CA VAL A 111 5.17 0.72 9.34
C VAL A 111 5.02 2.20 9.66
N HIS A 112 5.07 2.55 10.94
CA HIS A 112 5.14 3.97 11.28
C HIS A 112 6.29 4.26 12.22
N VAL A 113 6.82 5.47 12.09
CA VAL A 113 7.79 6.05 13.00
C VAL A 113 7.20 7.36 13.47
N ASP A 114 6.89 7.45 14.75
CA ASP A 114 6.29 8.65 15.36
C ASP A 114 4.97 9.05 14.67
N GLY A 115 4.19 8.07 14.24
CA GLY A 115 2.91 8.30 13.56
C GLY A 115 3.02 8.57 12.06
N PHE A 116 4.23 8.69 11.52
CA PHE A 116 4.44 8.89 10.08
C PHE A 116 4.49 7.52 9.40
N ILE A 117 3.55 7.29 8.50
CA ILE A 117 3.19 5.95 8.00
C ILE A 117 3.81 5.68 6.64
N ALA A 118 4.41 4.50 6.49
CA ALA A 118 4.90 3.98 5.21
C ALA A 118 4.19 2.65 4.93
N ASN A 119 3.32 2.66 3.93
CA ASN A 119 2.56 1.49 3.49
C ASN A 119 3.18 0.90 2.24
N VAL A 120 3.06 -0.43 2.08
CA VAL A 120 3.50 -1.09 0.85
C VAL A 120 2.64 -2.34 0.61
N ALA A 121 2.37 -2.64 -0.65
CA ALA A 121 1.80 -3.92 -1.04
C ALA A 121 2.43 -4.35 -2.37
N HIS A 122 2.58 -5.66 -2.53
CA HIS A 122 3.27 -6.24 -3.67
C HIS A 122 2.64 -7.57 -4.04
N SER A 123 2.54 -7.84 -5.34
CA SER A 123 1.98 -9.08 -5.87
C SER A 123 3.05 -9.88 -6.60
N PHE A 124 2.99 -11.19 -6.44
CA PHE A 124 3.89 -12.11 -7.13
C PHE A 124 3.23 -13.49 -7.22
N ILE A 125 3.82 -14.38 -8.00
CA ILE A 125 3.28 -15.73 -8.22
C ILE A 125 4.29 -16.76 -7.73
N LEU A 126 3.82 -17.73 -6.93
CA LEU A 126 4.68 -18.77 -6.39
C LEU A 126 5.15 -19.75 -7.47
N GLY A 127 6.41 -20.13 -7.41
CA GLY A 127 6.98 -21.12 -8.30
C GLY A 127 7.44 -20.60 -9.65
N VAL A 128 7.38 -19.29 -9.85
CA VAL A 128 7.79 -18.66 -11.11
C VAL A 128 9.27 -18.33 -11.07
N SER A 129 9.96 -18.60 -12.17
CA SER A 129 11.39 -18.29 -12.32
C SER A 129 11.65 -17.79 -13.73
N LYS A 130 12.85 -17.27 -13.97
CA LYS A 130 13.27 -16.83 -15.32
C LYS A 130 13.24 -17.98 -16.33
N ASP A 131 13.51 -19.20 -15.87
CA ASP A 131 13.48 -20.40 -16.69
C ASP A 131 12.06 -20.92 -16.91
N SER A 132 11.12 -20.57 -16.02
CA SER A 132 9.73 -20.98 -16.10
C SER A 132 8.82 -19.79 -15.79
N PRO A 133 8.76 -18.81 -16.71
CA PRO A 133 7.92 -17.62 -16.49
C PRO A 133 6.45 -17.96 -16.61
N VAL A 134 5.61 -17.14 -15.99
CA VAL A 134 4.16 -17.31 -16.05
C VAL A 134 3.60 -16.53 -17.24
N SER A 135 2.54 -17.05 -17.84
CA SER A 135 1.81 -16.39 -18.92
C SER A 135 0.31 -16.50 -18.64
N GLY A 136 -0.51 -15.85 -19.47
CA GLY A 136 -1.95 -15.90 -19.36
C GLY A 136 -2.51 -14.88 -18.39
N ARG A 137 -3.69 -15.18 -17.83
CA ARG A 137 -4.46 -14.23 -17.02
C ARG A 137 -3.71 -13.68 -15.81
N LYS A 138 -2.95 -14.53 -15.12
CA LYS A 138 -2.18 -14.10 -13.94
C LYS A 138 -1.08 -13.13 -14.33
N ALA A 139 -0.35 -13.42 -15.40
CA ALA A 139 0.70 -12.52 -15.90
C ALA A 139 0.08 -11.19 -16.34
N ASP A 140 -1.04 -11.27 -17.07
CA ASP A 140 -1.72 -10.07 -17.57
C ASP A 140 -2.14 -9.15 -16.44
N VAL A 141 -2.78 -9.70 -15.39
CA VAL A 141 -3.31 -8.87 -14.31
C VAL A 141 -2.17 -8.26 -13.46
N ILE A 142 -1.09 -9.00 -13.25
CA ILE A 142 0.05 -8.48 -12.50
C ILE A 142 0.74 -7.35 -13.28
N LYS A 143 0.97 -7.54 -14.57
CA LYS A 143 1.61 -6.50 -15.40
C LYS A 143 0.73 -5.26 -15.49
N ALA A 144 -0.57 -5.44 -15.69
CA ALA A 144 -1.51 -4.31 -15.75
C ALA A 144 -1.49 -3.50 -14.45
N ALA A 145 -1.53 -4.20 -13.32
CA ALA A 145 -1.50 -3.52 -12.01
C ALA A 145 -0.18 -2.78 -11.80
N HIS A 146 0.93 -3.39 -12.19
CA HIS A 146 2.24 -2.76 -12.07
C HIS A 146 2.32 -1.48 -12.93
N TYR A 147 1.88 -1.55 -14.18
CA TYR A 147 1.91 -0.39 -15.08
C TYR A 147 0.98 0.71 -14.57
N CYS A 148 -0.19 0.37 -14.06
CA CYS A 148 -1.10 1.36 -13.48
C CYS A 148 -0.47 2.06 -12.28
N ALA A 149 0.25 1.31 -11.45
CA ALA A 149 0.94 1.88 -10.29
C ALA A 149 2.07 2.82 -10.74
N GLU A 150 2.84 2.43 -11.76
CA GLU A 150 3.92 3.27 -12.29
C GLU A 150 3.38 4.55 -12.91
N ALA A 151 2.25 4.48 -13.64
CA ALA A 151 1.60 5.66 -14.19
C ALA A 151 1.12 6.58 -13.06
N ALA A 152 0.48 6.01 -12.04
CA ALA A 152 -0.02 6.78 -10.90
C ALA A 152 1.12 7.53 -10.18
N LEU A 153 2.26 6.87 -10.00
CA LEU A 153 3.42 7.50 -9.36
C LEU A 153 3.83 8.78 -10.08
N ARG A 154 3.77 8.79 -11.40
CA ARG A 154 4.20 9.92 -12.22
C ARG A 154 3.16 11.04 -12.31
N LEU A 155 1.92 10.74 -11.92
CA LEU A 155 0.80 11.69 -11.99
C LEU A 155 0.44 12.29 -10.63
N VAL A 156 0.82 11.63 -9.53
CA VAL A 156 0.60 12.16 -8.19
C VAL A 156 1.71 13.18 -7.93
N LYS A 157 1.47 14.40 -8.38
CA LYS A 157 2.44 15.50 -8.25
C LYS A 157 1.69 16.82 -8.08
N PRO A 158 2.33 17.80 -7.42
CA PRO A 158 1.66 19.08 -7.17
C PRO A 158 1.14 19.72 -8.45
N GLY A 159 -0.07 20.26 -8.37
CA GLY A 159 -0.76 20.90 -9.48
C GLY A 159 -1.71 20.00 -10.24
N ASN A 160 -1.50 18.69 -10.21
CA ASN A 160 -2.42 17.76 -10.85
C ASN A 160 -3.66 17.54 -9.97
N GLN A 161 -4.78 17.27 -10.61
CA GLN A 161 -6.03 16.94 -9.91
C GLN A 161 -6.10 15.44 -9.64
N SER A 162 -6.72 15.08 -8.53
CA SER A 162 -6.85 13.65 -8.15
C SER A 162 -7.62 12.85 -9.21
N PHE A 163 -8.63 13.44 -9.86
CA PHE A 163 -9.40 12.71 -10.88
C PHE A 163 -8.56 12.41 -12.13
N LEU A 164 -7.49 13.15 -12.38
CA LEU A 164 -6.59 12.87 -13.49
C LEU A 164 -5.93 11.50 -13.32
N VAL A 165 -5.56 11.16 -12.10
CA VAL A 165 -4.99 9.84 -11.80
C VAL A 165 -6.03 8.75 -12.07
N THR A 166 -7.25 8.97 -11.69
CA THR A 166 -8.35 8.04 -11.97
C THR A 166 -8.57 7.85 -13.47
N UNK A 167 -8.58 8.75 -13.97
CA UNK A 167 -8.79 8.74 -15.31
C UNK A 167 -7.81 8.02 -16.10
N ILE A 168 -6.65 8.34 -15.77
CA ILE A 168 -5.55 7.72 -16.51
C ILE A 168 -5.41 6.24 -16.13
N GLN A 169 -5.71 5.88 -14.92
CA GLN A 169 -5.77 4.45 -14.53
C GLN A 169 -6.83 3.71 -15.35
N VAL A 170 -7.99 4.33 -15.56
CA VAL A 170 -9.04 3.75 -16.41
C VAL A 170 -8.55 3.64 -17.85
N GLU A 171 -7.90 4.70 -18.38
CA GLU A 171 -7.34 4.68 -19.72
C GLU A 171 -6.21 3.63 -19.86
N ALA A 172 -5.33 3.57 -18.85
CA ALA A 172 -4.26 2.59 -18.85
C ALA A 172 -4.82 1.17 -18.89
N ARG A 173 -5.85 0.91 -18.09
CA ARG A 173 -6.56 -0.36 -18.10
C ARG A 173 -7.11 -0.65 -19.51
N ASN A 174 -7.83 0.30 -20.08
CA ASN A 174 -8.49 0.12 -21.38
C ASN A 174 -7.49 -0.06 -22.53
N LYS A 175 -6.32 0.55 -22.39
CA LYS A 175 -5.29 0.51 -23.44
C LYS A 175 -4.30 -0.64 -23.28
N ILE A 176 -4.10 -1.14 -22.06
CA ILE A 176 -3.29 -2.31 -21.79
C ILE A 176 -4.10 -3.59 -22.04
N ALA A 177 -5.39 -3.54 -21.68
CA ALA A 177 -6.25 -4.71 -21.72
C ALA A 177 -7.35 -4.55 -22.77
N GLN A 178 -7.22 -5.21 -23.90
CA GLN A 178 -8.36 -5.52 -24.74
C GLN A 178 -9.18 -6.66 -24.11
N SER A 179 -9.08 -6.84 -22.83
CA SER A 179 -9.70 -7.96 -22.12
C SER A 179 -10.26 -7.48 -20.76
N UNK A 180 -10.91 -8.07 -20.17
CA UNK A 180 -11.61 -7.83 -19.14
C UNK A 180 -10.97 -7.52 -17.90
N LEU A 181 -10.04 -7.06 -17.94
CA LEU A 181 -9.41 -6.64 -16.70
C LEU A 181 -10.12 -5.40 -16.17
N CYS A 182 -10.44 -5.42 -14.91
CA CYS A 182 -11.17 -4.32 -14.27
C CYS A 182 -10.46 -3.85 -13.01
N THR A 183 -10.46 -2.52 -12.79
CA THR A 183 -10.08 -1.99 -11.48
C THR A 183 -11.18 -2.34 -10.47
N ILE A 184 -10.78 -2.57 -9.22
CA ILE A 184 -11.76 -2.90 -8.17
C ILE A 184 -12.57 -1.65 -7.84
N GLU A 185 -13.89 -1.79 -7.88
CA GLU A 185 -14.83 -0.68 -7.65
C GLU A 185 -14.78 -0.20 -6.20
N GLY A 186 -14.76 1.11 -6.03
CA GLY A 186 -14.91 1.74 -4.72
C GLY A 186 -13.66 1.84 -3.87
N MET A 187 -12.55 1.30 -4.33
CA MET A 187 -11.30 1.33 -3.55
C MET A 187 -10.65 2.72 -3.57
N LEU A 188 -10.17 3.15 -2.41
CA LEU A 188 -9.60 4.48 -2.22
C LEU A 188 -8.11 4.43 -1.93
N SER A 189 -7.38 5.37 -2.54
CA SER A 189 -6.04 5.76 -2.08
C SER A 189 -6.21 7.02 -1.22
N HIS A 190 -5.40 7.17 -0.17
CA HIS A 190 -5.58 8.23 0.82
C HIS A 190 -4.33 9.08 0.98
N GLN A 191 -4.55 10.36 1.29
CA GLN A 191 -3.51 11.19 1.87
C GLN A 191 -3.15 10.64 3.25
N LEU A 192 -1.86 10.65 3.57
CA LEU A 192 -1.36 10.27 4.89
C LEU A 192 -0.95 11.52 5.64
N LYS A 193 -1.23 11.56 6.94
CA LYS A 193 -0.76 12.59 7.85
C LYS A 193 -0.27 11.90 9.12
N GLN A 194 0.44 12.63 9.99
CA GLN A 194 0.88 12.03 11.25
C GLN A 194 -0.31 11.42 11.99
N HIS A 195 -0.20 10.16 12.36
CA HIS A 195 -1.24 9.36 13.05
C HIS A 195 -2.51 9.11 12.23
N VAL A 196 -2.53 9.46 10.92
CA VAL A 196 -3.74 9.34 10.10
C VAL A 196 -3.43 8.53 8.85
N ILE A 197 -4.04 7.33 8.75
CA ILE A 197 -3.85 6.44 7.60
C ILE A 197 -4.87 6.71 6.49
N ASP A 198 -5.98 7.35 6.82
CA ASP A 198 -7.10 7.56 5.91
C ASP A 198 -7.48 9.04 5.83
N GLY A 199 -6.52 9.87 5.42
CA GLY A 199 -6.74 11.30 5.27
C GLY A 199 -7.87 11.64 4.30
N GLU A 200 -8.37 12.86 4.39
CA GLU A 200 -9.56 13.30 3.65
C GLU A 200 -9.36 13.35 2.14
N LYS A 201 -8.19 13.76 1.67
CA LYS A 201 -7.92 13.78 0.23
C LYS A 201 -7.73 12.37 -0.28
N THR A 202 -8.51 11.98 -1.29
CA THR A 202 -8.50 10.61 -1.80
C THR A 202 -8.37 10.58 -3.31
N ILE A 203 -7.87 9.44 -3.79
CA ILE A 203 -7.90 9.06 -5.20
C ILE A 203 -8.80 7.84 -5.28
N ILE A 204 -9.83 7.90 -6.13
CA ILE A 204 -10.74 6.77 -6.30
C ILE A 204 -10.43 6.10 -7.63
N GLN A 205 -10.00 4.86 -7.55
CA GLN A 205 -9.56 4.11 -8.74
C GLN A 205 -10.71 3.80 -9.69
N ASN A 206 -11.86 3.42 -9.14
CA ASN A 206 -13.06 3.07 -9.91
C ASN A 206 -14.27 3.46 -9.07
N PRO A 207 -14.72 4.72 -9.19
CA PRO A 207 -15.76 5.21 -8.28
C PRO A 207 -17.13 4.56 -8.53
N THR A 208 -17.83 4.28 -7.42
CA THR A 208 -19.25 3.93 -7.48
C THR A 208 -20.05 5.16 -7.88
N ASP A 209 -21.33 4.96 -8.24
CA ASP A 209 -22.18 6.09 -8.60
C ASP A 209 -22.33 7.09 -7.45
N GLN A 210 -22.37 6.59 -6.20
CA GLN A 210 -22.45 7.45 -5.03
C GLN A 210 -21.15 8.25 -4.84
N GLN A 211 -20.00 7.58 -5.01
CA GLN A 211 -18.70 8.24 -4.90
C GLN A 211 -18.53 9.32 -5.97
N LYS A 212 -19.02 9.09 -7.19
CA LYS A 212 -18.97 10.10 -8.27
C LYS A 212 -19.70 11.37 -7.87
N LYS A 213 -20.83 11.24 -7.15
CA LYS A 213 -21.61 12.39 -6.69
C LYS A 213 -20.94 13.12 -5.54
N ASP A 214 -20.36 12.38 -4.61
CA ASP A 214 -19.87 12.91 -3.33
C ASP A 214 -18.39 13.32 -3.36
N HIS A 215 -17.61 12.84 -4.33
CA HIS A 215 -16.17 13.07 -4.36
C HIS A 215 -15.82 14.50 -4.76
N GLU A 216 -15.14 15.19 -3.88
CA GLU A 216 -14.65 16.54 -4.17
C GLU A 216 -13.38 16.45 -5.02
N LYS A 217 -13.33 17.29 -6.05
CA LYS A 217 -12.14 17.40 -6.89
C LYS A 217 -11.09 18.18 -6.11
N THR A 218 -9.97 17.53 -5.82
CA THR A 218 -8.87 18.15 -5.09
C THR A 218 -7.59 18.07 -5.89
N ALA A 219 -6.72 19.06 -5.68
CA ALA A 219 -5.40 19.10 -6.32
C ALA A 219 -4.35 18.61 -5.35
N PHE A 220 -3.35 17.90 -5.87
CA PHE A 220 -2.18 17.53 -5.07
C PHE A 220 -1.35 18.78 -4.79
N GLU A 221 -0.81 18.85 -3.58
CA GLU A 221 0.01 19.99 -3.16
C GLU A 221 1.36 19.50 -2.64
N VAL A 222 2.36 20.36 -2.78
CA VAL A 222 3.70 20.08 -2.25
C VAL A 222 3.61 19.83 -0.74
N HIS A 223 4.43 18.93 -0.25
CA HIS A 223 4.52 18.51 1.15
C HIS A 223 3.40 17.59 1.63
N GLU A 224 2.52 17.17 0.72
CA GLU A 224 1.56 16.11 1.02
C GLU A 224 2.21 14.74 0.86
N VAL A 225 1.63 13.74 1.51
CA VAL A 225 2.07 12.34 1.43
C VAL A 225 0.84 11.49 1.08
N TYR A 226 1.01 10.55 0.17
CA TYR A 226 -0.08 9.66 -0.26
C TYR A 226 0.33 8.20 -0.20
N ALA A 227 -0.61 7.36 0.21
CA ALA A 227 -0.53 5.92 -0.02
C ALA A 227 -1.37 5.65 -1.26
N VAL A 228 -0.72 5.25 -2.34
CA VAL A 228 -1.38 4.96 -3.62
C VAL A 228 -1.55 3.46 -3.73
N ASP A 229 -2.80 3.01 -3.89
CA ASP A 229 -3.18 1.61 -3.87
C ASP A 229 -3.89 1.25 -5.17
N VAL A 230 -3.27 0.36 -5.95
CA VAL A 230 -3.78 -0.05 -7.26
C VAL A 230 -4.19 -1.52 -7.18
N LEU A 231 -5.47 -1.81 -7.50
CA LEU A 231 -6.02 -3.17 -7.48
C LEU A 231 -6.71 -3.44 -8.82
N ILE A 232 -6.23 -4.45 -9.52
CA ILE A 232 -6.76 -4.86 -10.82
C ILE A 232 -7.23 -6.32 -10.72
N SER A 233 -8.38 -6.60 -11.32
CA SER A 233 -9.01 -7.92 -11.28
C SER A 233 -9.18 -8.49 -12.68
N THR A 234 -9.11 -9.82 -12.80
CA THR A 234 -9.50 -10.52 -14.04
C THR A 234 -11.02 -10.67 -14.14
N GLY A 235 -11.75 -10.36 -13.07
CA GLY A 235 -13.21 -10.48 -13.02
C GLY A 235 -13.92 -9.15 -13.24
N GLU A 236 -15.09 -9.03 -12.65
CA GLU A 236 -15.94 -7.85 -12.82
C GLU A 236 -15.46 -6.61 -12.07
N GLY A 237 -14.50 -6.77 -11.18
CA GLY A 237 -13.99 -5.66 -10.36
C GLY A 237 -14.88 -5.36 -9.17
N LYS A 238 -15.68 -6.31 -8.73
CA LYS A 238 -16.56 -6.15 -7.57
C LYS A 238 -16.07 -7.02 -6.43
N ALA A 239 -15.69 -6.38 -5.33
CA ALA A 239 -15.20 -7.05 -4.14
C ALA A 239 -16.34 -7.19 -3.14
N LYS A 240 -16.55 -8.40 -2.64
CA LYS A 240 -17.66 -8.71 -1.73
C LYS A 240 -17.19 -9.47 -0.51
N ASP A 241 -17.91 -9.29 0.58
CA ASP A 241 -17.71 -10.09 1.80
C ASP A 241 -18.16 -11.53 1.52
N ALA A 242 -17.31 -12.50 1.86
CA ALA A 242 -17.60 -13.93 1.67
C ALA A 242 -17.67 -14.67 3.00
N GLY A 243 -17.90 -13.95 4.09
CA GLY A 243 -18.05 -14.56 5.41
C GLY A 243 -16.76 -14.82 6.16
N GLN A 244 -15.63 -14.38 5.62
CA GLN A 244 -14.35 -14.52 6.31
C GLN A 244 -14.30 -13.57 7.51
N ARG A 245 -13.82 -14.06 8.66
CA ARG A 245 -13.73 -13.25 9.88
C ARG A 245 -12.84 -12.02 9.67
N THR A 246 -13.33 -10.85 10.07
CA THR A 246 -12.53 -9.63 10.13
C THR A 246 -11.61 -9.71 11.35
N THR A 247 -10.34 -9.40 11.15
CA THR A 247 -9.34 -9.43 12.23
C THR A 247 -8.57 -8.13 12.37
N VAL A 248 -8.68 -7.24 11.40
CA VAL A 248 -7.98 -5.95 11.42
C VAL A 248 -8.99 -4.83 11.63
N TYR A 249 -8.70 -3.97 12.57
CA TYR A 249 -9.56 -2.85 12.96
C TYR A 249 -8.71 -1.61 13.21
N LYS A 250 -9.35 -0.44 13.16
CA LYS A 250 -8.72 0.79 13.65
C LYS A 250 -9.71 1.57 14.50
N ARG A 251 -9.20 2.30 15.49
CA ARG A 251 -10.01 3.15 16.33
C ARG A 251 -10.46 4.40 15.57
N ASP A 252 -11.71 4.79 15.79
CA ASP A 252 -12.23 6.06 15.29
C ASP A 252 -12.22 7.05 16.47
N PRO A 253 -11.25 7.97 16.51
CA PRO A 253 -11.14 8.89 17.66
C PRO A 253 -12.29 9.88 17.75
N THR A 254 -13.12 10.03 16.73
CA THR A 254 -14.27 10.93 16.75
C THR A 254 -15.50 10.32 17.42
N GLN A 255 -15.50 9.00 17.63
CA GLN A 255 -16.64 8.30 18.21
C GLN A 255 -16.48 8.12 19.70
N GLN A 256 -17.57 8.26 20.42
CA GLN A 256 -17.64 8.05 21.87
C GLN A 256 -18.81 7.15 22.20
N TYR A 257 -18.61 6.20 23.09
CA TYR A 257 -19.66 5.32 23.59
C TYR A 257 -19.19 4.73 24.91
N GLY A 258 -20.11 4.69 25.90
CA GLY A 258 -19.83 4.08 27.19
C GLY A 258 -19.98 2.56 27.10
N LEU A 259 -18.86 1.86 26.93
CA LEU A 259 -18.87 0.40 26.82
C LEU A 259 -19.48 -0.22 28.08
N LYS A 260 -20.40 -1.13 27.92
CA LYS A 260 -21.14 -1.75 29.01
C LYS A 260 -20.50 -3.02 29.55
N MET A 261 -19.83 -3.77 28.67
CA MET A 261 -19.21 -5.04 29.07
C MET A 261 -17.79 -4.84 29.57
N LYS A 262 -17.45 -5.49 30.67
CA LYS A 262 -16.12 -5.41 31.26
C LYS A 262 -15.03 -5.87 30.27
N THR A 263 -15.29 -6.95 29.54
CA THR A 263 -14.37 -7.47 28.52
C THR A 263 -14.12 -6.42 27.44
N SER A 264 -15.18 -5.74 27.00
CA SER A 264 -15.07 -4.70 25.97
C SER A 264 -14.26 -3.49 26.47
N ARG A 265 -14.47 -3.08 27.72
CA ARG A 265 -13.72 -1.97 28.31
C ARG A 265 -12.23 -2.29 28.43
N ALA A 266 -11.90 -3.49 28.90
CA ALA A 266 -10.51 -3.92 29.02
C ALA A 266 -9.84 -4.00 27.64
N PHE A 267 -10.53 -4.56 26.67
CA PHE A 267 -10.03 -4.66 25.29
C PHE A 267 -9.78 -3.27 24.69
N PHE A 268 -10.75 -2.38 24.80
CA PHE A 268 -10.63 -1.03 24.21
C PHE A 268 -9.52 -0.22 24.87
N SER A 269 -9.36 -0.35 26.18
CA SER A 269 -8.28 0.31 26.93
C SER A 269 -6.92 -0.15 26.41
N GLU A 270 -6.76 -1.44 26.15
CA GLU A 270 -5.52 -1.98 25.59
C GLU A 270 -5.28 -1.46 24.17
N VAL A 271 -6.34 -1.35 23.35
CA VAL A 271 -6.24 -0.80 22.00
C VAL A 271 -5.73 0.65 22.06
N GLU A 272 -6.32 1.48 22.92
CA GLU A 272 -5.89 2.89 23.06
C GLU A 272 -4.43 3.00 23.49
N ARG A 273 -4.02 2.16 24.42
CA ARG A 273 -2.67 2.20 24.97
C ARG A 273 -1.62 1.73 23.97
N ARG A 274 -1.90 0.59 23.28
CA ARG A 274 -0.91 -0.05 22.42
C ARG A 274 -0.89 0.48 21.00
N PHE A 275 -2.05 0.80 20.44
CA PHE A 275 -2.16 1.08 19.00
C PHE A 275 -2.64 2.50 18.70
N ASP A 276 -3.25 3.16 19.65
CA ASP A 276 -3.83 4.49 19.48
C ASP A 276 -4.75 4.50 18.26
N ALA A 277 -4.42 5.25 17.20
CA ALA A 277 -5.24 5.33 15.99
C ALA A 277 -4.73 4.43 14.86
N MET A 278 -3.68 3.65 15.10
CA MET A 278 -3.12 2.77 14.07
C MET A 278 -3.94 1.51 13.91
N PRO A 279 -4.15 1.04 12.68
CA PRO A 279 -4.74 -0.29 12.46
C PRO A 279 -3.96 -1.39 13.17
N PHE A 280 -4.71 -2.35 13.69
CA PHE A 280 -4.14 -3.44 14.49
C PHE A 280 -4.89 -4.74 14.19
N THR A 281 -4.29 -5.85 14.58
CA THR A 281 -4.89 -7.18 14.41
C THR A 281 -5.27 -7.77 15.77
N LEU A 282 -6.39 -8.48 15.81
CA LEU A 282 -6.79 -9.23 17.00
C LEU A 282 -5.75 -10.29 17.37
N ARG A 283 -4.95 -10.75 16.41
CA ARG A 283 -3.87 -11.71 16.64
C ARG A 283 -2.80 -11.15 17.60
N ALA A 284 -2.69 -9.83 17.72
CA ALA A 284 -1.70 -9.19 18.60
C ALA A 284 -2.04 -9.30 20.08
N PHE A 285 -3.22 -9.78 20.44
CA PHE A 285 -3.64 -9.93 21.82
C PHE A 285 -3.27 -11.31 22.31
N GLU A 286 -2.87 -11.39 23.59
CA GLU A 286 -2.46 -12.65 24.19
C GLU A 286 -3.58 -13.71 24.16
N ASP A 287 -4.81 -13.29 24.44
CA ASP A 287 -5.99 -14.16 24.41
C ASP A 287 -6.89 -13.76 23.24
N GLU A 288 -6.80 -14.50 22.13
CA GLU A 288 -7.59 -14.21 20.92
C GLU A 288 -9.10 -14.30 21.19
N LYS A 289 -9.52 -15.23 22.04
CA LYS A 289 -10.95 -15.39 22.36
C LYS A 289 -11.49 -14.14 23.05
N LYS A 290 -10.75 -13.64 24.05
CA LYS A 290 -11.14 -12.40 24.75
C LYS A 290 -11.12 -11.21 23.80
N ALA A 291 -10.16 -11.14 22.89
CA ALA A 291 -10.11 -10.06 21.89
C ALA A 291 -11.33 -10.11 20.96
N ARG A 292 -11.69 -11.31 20.50
CA ARG A 292 -12.89 -11.48 19.67
C ARG A 292 -14.17 -11.04 20.41
N MET A 293 -14.26 -11.39 21.68
CA MET A 293 -15.40 -10.97 22.51
C MET A 293 -15.40 -9.46 22.72
N GLY A 294 -14.23 -8.90 23.00
CA GLY A 294 -14.10 -7.47 23.31
C GLY A 294 -14.37 -6.57 22.11
N VAL A 295 -14.01 -7.02 20.92
CA VAL A 295 -14.18 -6.18 19.72
C VAL A 295 -15.65 -6.05 19.31
N MET A 296 -16.51 -7.00 19.69
CA MET A 296 -17.88 -7.02 19.20
C MET A 296 -18.65 -5.77 19.58
N GLU A 297 -18.65 -5.39 20.86
CA GLU A 297 -19.35 -4.19 21.31
C GLU A 297 -18.72 -2.93 20.72
N CYS A 298 -17.40 -2.89 20.68
CA CYS A 298 -16.67 -1.74 20.14
C CYS A 298 -17.01 -1.51 18.66
N ALA A 299 -17.05 -2.56 17.86
CA ALA A 299 -17.35 -2.47 16.44
C ALA A 299 -18.82 -2.12 16.21
N LYS A 300 -19.73 -2.71 17.00
CA LYS A 300 -21.17 -2.44 16.92
C LYS A 300 -21.46 -0.96 17.12
N HIS A 301 -20.75 -0.31 18.04
CA HIS A 301 -20.96 1.10 18.37
C HIS A 301 -19.94 2.03 17.71
N GLU A 302 -19.28 1.54 16.68
CA GLU A 302 -18.43 2.30 15.79
C GLU A 302 -17.19 2.94 16.45
N LEU A 303 -16.81 2.46 17.64
CA LEU A 303 -15.55 2.85 18.26
C LEU A 303 -14.37 2.31 17.47
N LEU A 304 -14.55 1.15 16.84
CA LEU A 304 -13.56 0.49 16.00
C LEU A 304 -14.18 0.23 14.62
N GLN A 305 -13.40 0.55 13.59
CA GLN A 305 -13.81 0.35 12.20
C GLN A 305 -13.12 -0.89 11.65
N PRO A 306 -13.86 -1.79 10.99
CA PRO A 306 -13.28 -3.02 10.46
C PRO A 306 -12.62 -2.81 9.10
N PHE A 307 -11.58 -3.57 8.85
CA PHE A 307 -11.03 -3.76 7.51
C PHE A 307 -11.48 -5.15 7.05
N ASN A 308 -12.59 -5.19 6.35
CA ASN A 308 -13.22 -6.45 5.95
C ASN A 308 -12.37 -7.19 4.92
N VAL A 309 -12.37 -8.53 5.02
CA VAL A 309 -11.75 -9.38 4.01
C VAL A 309 -12.72 -9.48 2.84
N LEU A 310 -12.26 -9.06 1.66
CA LEU A 310 -13.13 -8.97 0.49
C LEU A 310 -12.63 -9.92 -0.60
N TYR A 311 -13.56 -10.42 -1.40
CA TYR A 311 -13.28 -11.41 -2.43
C TYR A 311 -13.91 -11.02 -3.76
N GLU A 312 -13.15 -11.21 -4.83
CA GLU A 312 -13.67 -11.29 -6.19
C GLU A 312 -14.26 -12.70 -6.39
N LYS A 313 -14.95 -12.93 -7.49
CA LYS A 313 -15.52 -14.23 -7.81
C LYS A 313 -14.45 -15.33 -7.79
N GLU A 314 -14.84 -16.51 -7.32
CA GLU A 314 -13.97 -17.67 -7.32
C GLU A 314 -13.48 -17.96 -8.75
N GLY A 315 -12.19 -18.28 -8.87
CA GLY A 315 -11.55 -18.52 -10.17
C GLY A 315 -10.95 -17.29 -10.81
N GLU A 316 -11.23 -16.11 -10.24
CA GLU A 316 -10.61 -14.87 -10.70
C GLU A 316 -9.35 -14.56 -9.91
N PHE A 317 -8.56 -13.60 -10.40
CA PHE A 317 -7.32 -13.17 -9.76
C PHE A 317 -7.29 -11.67 -9.60
N VAL A 318 -6.76 -11.22 -8.47
CA VAL A 318 -6.61 -9.80 -8.18
C VAL A 318 -5.14 -9.54 -7.87
N ALA A 319 -4.56 -8.54 -8.54
CA ALA A 319 -3.19 -8.08 -8.27
C ALA A 319 -3.25 -6.70 -7.64
N GLN A 320 -2.31 -6.43 -6.74
CA GLN A 320 -2.24 -5.19 -5.99
C GLN A 320 -0.80 -4.69 -5.92
N PHE A 321 -0.63 -3.39 -6.14
CA PHE A 321 0.62 -2.69 -5.84
C PHE A 321 0.27 -1.41 -5.08
N LYS A 322 0.88 -1.23 -3.92
CA LYS A 322 0.67 -0.06 -3.07
C LYS A 322 2.03 0.53 -2.74
N PHE A 323 2.12 1.84 -2.77
CA PHE A 323 3.35 2.53 -2.38
C PHE A 323 3.01 3.82 -1.66
N THR A 324 3.99 4.32 -0.91
CA THR A 324 3.91 5.61 -0.23
C THR A 324 4.79 6.59 -0.97
N VAL A 325 4.25 7.78 -1.28
CA VAL A 325 4.96 8.80 -2.04
C VAL A 325 4.91 10.14 -1.29
N LEU A 326 6.08 10.78 -1.16
CA LEU A 326 6.22 12.11 -0.59
C LEU A 326 6.25 13.12 -1.73
N LEU A 327 5.38 14.15 -1.67
CA LEU A 327 5.35 15.20 -2.71
C LEU A 327 6.34 16.29 -2.34
N MET A 328 7.59 16.06 -2.73
CA MET A 328 8.69 16.98 -2.46
C MET A 328 8.72 18.10 -3.51
N PRO A 329 9.34 19.27 -3.19
CA PRO A 329 9.42 20.38 -4.17
C PRO A 329 10.10 19.99 -5.48
N ASN A 330 11.03 19.01 -5.46
CA ASN A 330 11.73 18.57 -6.66
C ASN A 330 11.06 17.38 -7.36
N GLY A 331 9.87 16.99 -6.91
CA GLY A 331 9.10 15.92 -7.52
C GLY A 331 8.72 14.82 -6.54
N PRO A 332 7.85 13.88 -6.95
CA PRO A 332 7.45 12.78 -6.07
C PRO A 332 8.64 11.92 -5.66
N MET A 333 8.67 11.51 -4.41
CA MET A 333 9.67 10.59 -3.87
C MET A 333 8.96 9.37 -3.32
N ARG A 334 9.04 8.25 -4.04
CA ARG A 334 8.48 6.97 -3.55
C ARG A 334 9.42 6.39 -2.51
N ILE A 335 8.88 6.06 -1.34
CA ILE A 335 9.69 5.52 -0.25
C ILE A 335 9.47 4.02 -0.02
N THR A 336 8.44 3.43 -0.62
CA THR A 336 8.19 1.99 -0.49
C THR A 336 7.94 1.36 -1.85
N SER A 337 8.48 0.16 -2.03
CA SER A 337 8.23 -0.66 -3.22
C SER A 337 8.76 -2.07 -3.02
N GLY A 338 8.16 -3.03 -3.72
CA GLY A 338 8.74 -4.35 -3.89
C GLY A 338 9.59 -4.40 -5.16
N ILE A 339 10.36 -5.46 -5.31
CA ILE A 339 11.16 -5.69 -6.52
C ILE A 339 10.27 -6.36 -7.55
N PHE A 340 10.00 -5.67 -8.66
CA PHE A 340 9.21 -6.22 -9.76
C PHE A 340 10.14 -6.71 -10.86
N GLU A 341 10.11 -8.00 -11.12
CA GLU A 341 10.94 -8.64 -12.14
C GLU A 341 10.08 -8.91 -13.38
N ASN A 342 10.16 -8.01 -14.35
CA ASN A 342 9.30 -8.02 -15.54
C ASN A 342 9.44 -9.32 -16.35
N GLU A 343 10.64 -9.91 -16.36
CA GLU A 343 10.92 -11.12 -17.13
C GLU A 343 10.25 -12.38 -16.60
N LEU A 344 9.72 -12.33 -15.37
CA LEU A 344 8.95 -13.47 -14.83
C LEU A 344 7.55 -13.57 -15.43
N TYR A 345 7.06 -12.51 -16.06
CA TYR A 345 5.68 -12.42 -16.54
C TYR A 345 5.67 -12.18 -18.04
N LYS A 346 5.18 -13.17 -18.79
CA LYS A 346 5.01 -13.06 -20.23
C LYS A 346 3.57 -12.70 -20.54
N SER A 347 3.37 -11.57 -21.20
CA SER A 347 2.04 -11.11 -21.57
C SER A 347 2.06 -10.60 -23.00
N GLU A 348 1.02 -10.96 -23.77
CA GLU A 348 0.80 -10.40 -25.10
C GLU A 348 0.22 -8.99 -25.00
N LEU A 349 -0.26 -8.62 -23.82
CA LEU A 349 -0.74 -7.28 -23.55
C LEU A 349 0.46 -6.35 -23.44
N ASP A 350 0.52 -5.35 -24.29
CA ASP A 350 1.57 -4.33 -24.26
C ASP A 350 0.92 -2.96 -24.23
N ILE A 351 1.67 -1.99 -23.73
CA ILE A 351 1.21 -0.60 -23.74
C ILE A 351 1.34 -0.10 -25.18
N LYS A 352 0.20 0.01 -25.87
CA LYS A 352 0.16 0.43 -27.27
C LYS A 352 0.09 1.95 -27.39
N ASP A 353 -0.40 2.64 -26.36
CA ASP A 353 -0.51 4.10 -26.37
C ASP A 353 0.88 4.74 -26.21
N PRO A 354 1.34 5.50 -27.21
CA PRO A 354 2.67 6.13 -27.12
C PRO A 354 2.80 7.10 -25.93
N ASP A 355 1.75 7.82 -25.58
CA ASP A 355 1.77 8.78 -24.49
C ASP A 355 1.90 8.07 -23.14
N LEU A 356 1.16 6.99 -22.93
CA LEU A 356 1.23 6.21 -21.71
C LEU A 356 2.58 5.52 -21.60
N LYS A 357 3.10 4.96 -22.68
CA LYS A 357 4.40 4.32 -22.72
C LYS A 357 5.51 5.32 -22.36
N ALA A 358 5.44 6.53 -22.94
CA ALA A 358 6.39 7.59 -22.64
C ALA A 358 6.29 8.02 -21.16
N LEU A 359 5.08 8.12 -20.64
CA LEU A 359 4.86 8.48 -19.23
C LEU A 359 5.54 7.47 -18.30
N ILE A 360 5.32 6.17 -18.54
CA ILE A 360 5.84 5.11 -17.67
C ILE A 360 7.38 5.06 -17.76
N GLN A 361 7.94 5.35 -18.93
CA GLN A 361 9.38 5.34 -19.13
C GLN A 361 10.04 6.63 -18.63
N SER A 362 9.27 7.67 -18.31
CA SER A 362 9.82 8.95 -17.86
C SER A 362 10.35 8.83 -16.42
N SER A 363 11.29 9.72 -16.09
CA SER A 363 11.81 9.83 -14.74
C SER A 363 10.78 10.49 -13.83
N VAL A 364 10.70 10.03 -12.58
CA VAL A 364 9.81 10.57 -11.57
C VAL A 364 10.33 11.91 -11.05
N SER A 365 11.65 12.06 -10.89
CA SER A 365 12.25 13.24 -10.27
C SER A 365 12.64 14.28 -11.33
N ARG A 366 12.40 15.57 -11.00
CA ARG A 366 12.80 16.69 -11.86
C ARG A 366 14.31 16.71 -12.13
N ARG A 367 15.10 16.32 -11.12
CA ARG A 367 16.54 16.26 -11.24
C ARG A 367 16.95 15.24 -12.30
N ASN A 368 16.34 14.08 -12.28
CA ASN A 368 16.62 13.01 -13.24
C ASN A 368 16.14 13.39 -14.64
N GLN A 369 14.98 14.08 -14.73
CA GLN A 369 14.48 14.58 -16.01
C GLN A 369 15.47 15.57 -16.63
N LYS A 370 16.00 16.49 -15.82
CA LYS A 370 17.00 17.48 -16.27
C LYS A 370 18.28 16.81 -16.75
N ARG A 371 18.74 15.78 -16.01
CA ARG A 371 19.93 15.00 -16.38
C ARG A 371 19.74 14.29 -17.72
N ARG A 372 18.57 13.66 -17.91
CA ARG A 372 18.24 12.96 -19.16
C ARG A 372 18.18 13.93 -20.33
N LYS A 373 17.61 15.12 -20.13
CA LYS A 373 17.57 16.17 -21.17
C LYS A 373 18.98 16.62 -21.54
N LYS A 374 19.86 16.82 -20.55
CA LYS A 374 21.24 17.20 -20.79
C LYS A 374 22.01 16.12 -21.55
N LYS A 375 21.83 14.86 -21.19
CA LYS A 375 22.46 13.71 -21.88
C LYS A 375 21.97 13.62 -23.32
N LYS A 376 20.67 13.83 -23.56
CA LYS A 376 20.07 13.79 -24.90
C LYS A 376 20.64 14.90 -25.77
N VAL A 377 20.74 16.13 -25.24
CA VAL A 377 21.33 17.28 -25.96
C VAL A 377 22.80 17.02 -26.27
N ALA A 378 23.59 16.53 -25.32
CA ALA A 378 25.00 16.19 -25.50
C ALA A 378 25.18 15.12 -26.59
N SER A 379 24.33 14.11 -26.61
CA SER A 379 24.34 13.05 -27.63
C SER A 379 24.02 13.61 -29.02
N GLN A 380 23.01 14.50 -29.11
CA GLN A 380 22.63 15.15 -30.36
C GLN A 380 23.70 16.09 -30.86
N CYS A 381 24.48 16.71 -29.98
CA CYS A 381 25.58 17.60 -30.32
C CYS A 381 26.91 16.90 -30.57
N GLY A 382 26.92 15.55 -30.49
CA GLY A 382 28.14 14.75 -30.71
C GLY A 382 29.14 14.80 -29.58
N LEU A 383 28.77 15.28 -28.41
CA LEU A 383 29.65 15.31 -27.25
C LEU A 383 29.62 13.94 -26.56
N PRO A 384 30.81 13.46 -26.09
CA PRO A 384 30.82 12.17 -25.37
C PRO A 384 30.05 12.26 -24.06
N ALA A 385 29.17 11.29 -23.84
CA ALA A 385 28.41 11.21 -22.60
C ALA A 385 29.40 10.94 -21.45
N THR A 386 29.34 11.80 -20.43
CA THR A 386 30.11 11.58 -19.22
C THR A 386 29.54 10.40 -18.47
N THR A 387 30.33 9.33 -18.38
CA THR A 387 29.92 8.08 -17.75
C THR A 387 30.21 8.10 -16.26
N GLY A 388 30.06 9.16 -15.60
CA GLY A 388 30.53 9.29 -14.24
C GLY A 388 29.56 9.04 -13.13
N SER A 389 28.35 8.65 -13.40
CA SER A 389 27.40 8.58 -12.29
C SER A 389 27.07 7.14 -11.89
N THR A 390 27.87 6.63 -11.01
CA THR A 390 27.54 5.43 -10.26
C THR A 390 26.49 5.69 -9.20
N ASN A 391 26.00 6.92 -9.11
CA ASN A 391 25.04 7.32 -8.09
C ASN A 391 23.57 7.18 -8.51
N GLU A 392 23.32 6.60 -9.67
CA GLU A 392 21.95 6.38 -10.12
C GLU A 392 21.20 5.38 -9.23
N GLU A 393 21.96 4.54 -8.55
CA GLU A 393 21.38 3.53 -7.67
C GLU A 393 20.76 4.11 -6.39
N ASN A 394 21.18 5.32 -6.02
CA ASN A 394 20.70 5.91 -4.77
C ASN A 394 19.43 6.73 -4.95
N GLU A 395 18.86 6.76 -6.15
CA GLU A 395 17.67 7.54 -6.43
C GLU A 395 16.43 6.68 -6.59
N THR A 396 16.51 5.43 -6.17
CA THR A 396 15.39 4.49 -6.28
C THR A 396 14.26 4.78 -5.30
N GLY A 397 14.46 5.73 -4.42
CA GLY A 397 13.41 6.14 -3.49
C GLY A 397 12.48 7.24 -4.02
N ASP A 398 12.75 7.76 -5.20
CA ASP A 398 11.97 8.87 -5.77
C ASP A 398 10.75 8.39 -6.54
#